data_f87ca6a0c1bc7f9e67d1e224c6ee6524
#
_entry.id   f87ca6a0c1bc7f9e67d1e224c6ee6524
#
_cell.length_a   1.000
_cell.length_b   1.000
_cell.length_c   1.000
_cell.angle_alpha   90.00
_cell.angle_beta   90.00
_cell.angle_gamma   90.00
#
_symmetry.space_group_name_H-M   'P 1'
#
loop_
_entity.id
_entity.type
_entity.pdbx_description
1 polymer ?
#
loop_
_entity_poly.entity_id
_entity_poly.type
_entity_poly.pdbx_seq_one_letter_code
_entity_poly.pdbx_strand_id
1 'polypeptide(L)'
;MEKYDLIVIGFGKAGKTLAGKMAALGKRVALIEQNERMYGGTCINIGCIPTKSLIMAAESNSTFEQAMEHKDTVVSRLRQKNAKALTSSGAVLYNGKGSFLSNKRVQVEAGNDRIVLEGETIVINTGAVSNQFPIPGLADSRHVVDSTAILSLKEQSKRLAIIGGGNIGLEFASLYAKLGSQVVVYEAAPAILGRYEPTVAQLAKSYLEEDGVTFHLSASVEEISNDEADQVLVKANGETKAFDVLLYAMAVSYTHLT
;
A
#
# COMPACT_ATOMS: atom_id res chain seq x y z
N MET A 1 -3.28 -21.43 28.00
CA MET A 1 -3.14 -19.97 27.80
C MET A 1 -1.69 -19.61 28.03
N GLU A 2 -1.03 -19.04 27.03
CA GLU A 2 0.38 -18.65 27.10
C GLU A 2 0.51 -17.20 27.56
N LYS A 3 1.54 -16.93 28.39
CA LYS A 3 1.80 -15.59 28.95
C LYS A 3 3.05 -14.98 28.33
N TYR A 4 2.96 -13.67 28.02
CA TYR A 4 4.01 -12.90 27.41
C TYR A 4 4.21 -11.56 28.15
N ASP A 5 5.45 -11.05 28.18
CA ASP A 5 5.73 -9.69 28.63
C ASP A 5 5.20 -8.68 27.59
N LEU A 6 5.28 -9.05 26.31
CA LEU A 6 4.87 -8.20 25.19
C LEU A 6 4.15 -9.01 24.10
N ILE A 7 2.98 -8.54 23.69
CA ILE A 7 2.29 -9.02 22.48
C ILE A 7 2.25 -7.86 21.48
N VAL A 8 2.65 -8.12 20.24
CA VAL A 8 2.56 -7.15 19.14
C VAL A 8 1.58 -7.68 18.10
N ILE A 9 0.56 -6.89 17.75
CA ILE A 9 -0.42 -7.24 16.71
C ILE A 9 -0.06 -6.47 15.44
N GLY A 10 0.40 -7.18 14.41
CA GLY A 10 0.87 -6.66 13.14
C GLY A 10 2.39 -6.65 12.98
N PHE A 11 2.88 -7.20 11.86
CA PHE A 11 4.32 -7.33 11.54
C PHE A 11 4.89 -6.07 10.85
N GLY A 12 4.36 -4.89 11.18
CA GLY A 12 4.85 -3.62 10.65
C GLY A 12 6.22 -3.21 11.20
N LYS A 13 6.83 -2.18 10.60
CA LYS A 13 8.21 -1.72 10.89
C LYS A 13 8.46 -1.44 12.37
N ALA A 14 7.56 -0.72 13.04
CA ALA A 14 7.72 -0.37 14.45
C ALA A 14 7.57 -1.61 15.34
N GLY A 15 6.47 -2.36 15.18
CA GLY A 15 6.15 -3.52 15.99
C GLY A 15 7.20 -4.62 15.92
N LYS A 16 7.65 -4.99 14.72
CA LYS A 16 8.70 -6.02 14.58
C LYS A 16 10.04 -5.59 15.18
N THR A 17 10.38 -4.30 15.07
CA THR A 17 11.63 -3.79 15.63
C THR A 17 11.59 -3.81 17.16
N LEU A 18 10.46 -3.41 17.75
CA LEU A 18 10.24 -3.50 19.19
C LEU A 18 10.26 -4.95 19.65
N ALA A 19 9.48 -5.83 19.00
CA ALA A 19 9.40 -7.24 19.34
C ALA A 19 10.78 -7.92 19.34
N GLY A 20 11.57 -7.74 18.26
CA GLY A 20 12.91 -8.30 18.17
C GLY A 20 13.88 -7.79 19.22
N LYS A 21 13.84 -6.48 19.52
CA LYS A 21 14.69 -5.90 20.57
C LYS A 21 14.32 -6.40 21.96
N MET A 22 13.03 -6.46 22.28
CA MET A 22 12.57 -6.95 23.59
C MET A 22 12.87 -8.43 23.78
N ALA A 23 12.69 -9.25 22.75
CA ALA A 23 13.08 -10.66 22.79
C ALA A 23 14.58 -10.85 23.00
N ALA A 24 15.42 -10.09 22.29
CA ALA A 24 16.87 -10.11 22.49
C ALA A 24 17.32 -9.69 23.89
N LEU A 25 16.50 -8.92 24.62
CA LEU A 25 16.69 -8.56 26.04
C LEU A 25 16.13 -9.61 27.01
N GLY A 26 15.76 -10.80 26.52
CA GLY A 26 15.28 -11.91 27.34
C GLY A 26 13.80 -11.84 27.74
N LYS A 27 13.02 -10.91 27.15
CA LYS A 27 11.58 -10.84 27.37
C LYS A 27 10.85 -11.92 26.54
N ARG A 28 9.77 -12.48 27.11
CA ARG A 28 8.87 -13.35 26.37
C ARG A 28 7.98 -12.49 25.45
N VAL A 29 8.17 -12.62 24.14
CA VAL A 29 7.50 -11.78 23.14
C VAL A 29 6.73 -12.63 22.15
N ALA A 30 5.45 -12.29 21.91
CA ALA A 30 4.65 -12.79 20.82
C ALA A 30 4.43 -11.69 19.77
N LEU A 31 4.52 -12.03 18.49
CA LEU A 31 4.09 -11.18 17.39
C LEU A 31 3.05 -11.93 16.57
N ILE A 32 1.94 -11.27 16.27
CA ILE A 32 0.81 -11.84 15.54
C ILE A 32 0.71 -11.16 14.18
N GLU A 33 0.64 -11.95 13.10
CA GLU A 33 0.42 -11.43 11.74
C GLU A 33 -0.57 -12.33 10.99
N GLN A 34 -1.60 -11.73 10.44
CA GLN A 34 -2.66 -12.48 9.75
C GLN A 34 -2.31 -12.91 8.32
N ASN A 35 -1.29 -12.28 7.72
CA ASN A 35 -0.92 -12.52 6.33
C ASN A 35 0.60 -12.62 6.18
N GLU A 36 1.10 -13.81 5.89
CA GLU A 36 2.53 -14.06 5.70
C GLU A 36 3.16 -13.22 4.58
N ARG A 37 2.33 -12.83 3.59
CA ARG A 37 2.78 -11.91 2.51
C ARG A 37 3.04 -10.49 3.02
N MET A 38 2.63 -10.17 4.26
CA MET A 38 2.84 -8.87 4.89
C MET A 38 3.98 -8.85 5.93
N TYR A 39 4.77 -9.91 6.04
CA TYR A 39 5.93 -9.90 6.94
C TYR A 39 6.90 -8.77 6.62
N GLY A 40 7.12 -7.91 7.60
CA GLY A 40 7.90 -6.68 7.47
C GLY A 40 7.06 -5.42 7.28
N GLY A 41 5.75 -5.58 7.07
CA GLY A 41 4.76 -4.50 6.98
C GLY A 41 4.71 -3.79 5.63
N THR A 42 3.91 -2.74 5.57
CA THR A 42 3.56 -1.94 4.38
C THR A 42 4.79 -1.51 3.56
N CYS A 43 5.80 -0.93 4.21
CA CYS A 43 6.98 -0.40 3.51
C CYS A 43 7.70 -1.46 2.65
N ILE A 44 7.77 -2.71 3.12
CA ILE A 44 8.47 -3.80 2.41
C ILE A 44 7.59 -4.40 1.32
N ASN A 45 6.30 -4.55 1.59
CA ASN A 45 5.44 -5.40 0.77
C ASN A 45 4.58 -4.64 -0.23
N ILE A 46 4.07 -3.46 0.14
CA ILE A 46 3.06 -2.72 -0.64
C ILE A 46 3.28 -1.19 -0.64
N GLY A 47 4.46 -0.72 -0.25
CA GLY A 47 4.76 0.72 -0.17
C GLY A 47 6.15 1.04 -0.71
N CYS A 48 7.04 1.53 0.15
CA CYS A 48 8.32 2.12 -0.24
C CYS A 48 9.20 1.22 -1.12
N ILE A 49 9.40 -0.03 -0.72
CA ILE A 49 10.35 -0.93 -1.40
C ILE A 49 9.86 -1.33 -2.79
N PRO A 50 8.65 -1.86 -2.97
CA PRO A 50 8.18 -2.21 -4.31
C PRO A 50 8.13 -1.00 -5.24
N THR A 51 7.64 0.15 -4.79
CA THR A 51 7.56 1.36 -5.62
C THR A 51 8.95 1.85 -6.04
N LYS A 52 9.92 1.95 -5.11
CA LYS A 52 11.29 2.37 -5.44
C LYS A 52 12.00 1.37 -6.34
N SER A 53 11.77 0.07 -6.14
CA SER A 53 12.31 -0.99 -7.01
C SER A 53 11.82 -0.84 -8.45
N LEU A 54 10.52 -0.53 -8.62
CA LEU A 54 9.94 -0.30 -9.94
C LEU A 54 10.44 0.99 -10.59
N ILE A 55 10.56 2.09 -9.84
CA ILE A 55 11.09 3.36 -10.35
C ILE A 55 12.53 3.18 -10.85
N MET A 56 13.38 2.53 -10.06
CA MET A 56 14.77 2.26 -10.46
C MET A 56 14.86 1.37 -11.70
N ALA A 57 13.99 0.38 -11.82
CA ALA A 57 13.94 -0.48 -13.01
C ALA A 57 13.49 0.31 -14.25
N ALA A 58 12.48 1.19 -14.12
CA ALA A 58 12.02 2.06 -15.19
C ALA A 58 13.14 3.04 -15.66
N GLU A 59 13.90 3.62 -14.73
CA GLU A 59 15.05 4.47 -15.03
C GLU A 59 16.20 3.71 -15.74
N SER A 60 16.27 2.40 -15.56
CA SER A 60 17.24 1.52 -16.21
C SER A 60 16.75 0.94 -17.55
N ASN A 61 15.67 1.50 -18.11
CA ASN A 61 15.03 1.04 -19.35
C ASN A 61 14.59 -0.44 -19.34
N SER A 62 14.22 -0.97 -18.17
CA SER A 62 13.64 -2.30 -18.05
C SER A 62 12.22 -2.32 -18.65
N THR A 63 11.81 -3.45 -19.21
CA THR A 63 10.39 -3.65 -19.55
C THR A 63 9.54 -3.72 -18.28
N PHE A 64 8.24 -3.50 -18.41
CA PHE A 64 7.31 -3.63 -17.27
C PHE A 64 7.40 -5.01 -16.61
N GLU A 65 7.45 -6.06 -17.41
CA GLU A 65 7.57 -7.45 -16.93
C GLU A 65 8.86 -7.66 -16.12
N GLN A 66 10.02 -7.22 -16.65
CA GLN A 66 11.31 -7.30 -15.96
C GLN A 66 11.31 -6.50 -14.65
N ALA A 67 10.70 -5.31 -14.65
CA ALA A 67 10.57 -4.48 -13.48
C ALA A 67 9.73 -5.16 -12.39
N MET A 68 8.60 -5.78 -12.77
CA MET A 68 7.73 -6.50 -11.86
C MET A 68 8.40 -7.74 -11.27
N GLU A 69 9.11 -8.54 -12.07
CA GLU A 69 9.86 -9.70 -11.61
C GLU A 69 10.98 -9.30 -10.63
N HIS A 70 11.74 -8.25 -10.96
CA HIS A 70 12.77 -7.71 -10.07
C HIS A 70 12.15 -7.25 -8.73
N LYS A 71 11.08 -6.48 -8.76
CA LYS A 71 10.34 -6.04 -7.56
C LYS A 71 9.91 -7.24 -6.70
N ASP A 72 9.34 -8.28 -7.30
CA ASP A 72 8.86 -9.46 -6.57
C ASP A 72 10.01 -10.23 -5.91
N THR A 73 11.14 -10.31 -6.58
CA THR A 73 12.37 -10.91 -6.03
C THR A 73 12.89 -10.14 -4.83
N VAL A 74 12.99 -8.81 -4.93
CA VAL A 74 13.43 -7.93 -3.83
C VAL A 74 12.50 -8.02 -2.63
N VAL A 75 11.19 -7.93 -2.85
CA VAL A 75 10.17 -7.99 -1.80
C VAL A 75 10.19 -9.35 -1.10
N SER A 76 10.22 -10.45 -1.86
CA SER A 76 10.26 -11.81 -1.30
C SER A 76 11.49 -12.03 -0.42
N ARG A 77 12.66 -11.62 -0.89
CA ARG A 77 13.93 -11.70 -0.13
C ARG A 77 13.87 -10.93 1.19
N LEU A 78 13.34 -9.71 1.15
CA LEU A 78 13.22 -8.87 2.33
C LEU A 78 12.18 -9.40 3.32
N ARG A 79 11.08 -9.95 2.84
CA ARG A 79 10.05 -10.61 3.65
C ARG A 79 10.64 -11.76 4.45
N GLN A 80 11.35 -12.68 3.78
CA GLN A 80 12.02 -13.82 4.41
C GLN A 80 13.09 -13.37 5.43
N LYS A 81 13.90 -12.36 5.07
CA LYS A 81 14.91 -11.78 5.98
C LYS A 81 14.28 -11.24 7.25
N ASN A 82 13.13 -10.56 7.15
CA ASN A 82 12.45 -10.00 8.31
C ASN A 82 11.84 -11.09 9.21
N ALA A 83 11.20 -12.11 8.64
CA ALA A 83 10.69 -13.24 9.39
C ALA A 83 11.81 -13.96 10.15
N LYS A 84 12.91 -14.29 9.45
CA LYS A 84 14.09 -14.94 10.07
C LYS A 84 14.70 -14.09 11.17
N ALA A 85 14.85 -12.79 10.99
CA ALA A 85 15.42 -11.89 12.00
C ALA A 85 14.56 -11.84 13.28
N LEU A 86 13.22 -11.84 13.14
CA LEU A 86 12.33 -11.86 14.28
C LEU A 86 12.44 -13.20 15.05
N THR A 87 12.29 -14.32 14.36
CA THR A 87 12.33 -15.64 15.02
C THR A 87 13.70 -15.93 15.63
N SER A 88 14.79 -15.52 14.98
CA SER A 88 16.15 -15.64 15.53
C SER A 88 16.41 -14.77 16.76
N SER A 89 15.59 -13.79 17.04
CA SER A 89 15.68 -12.99 18.29
C SER A 89 15.06 -13.67 19.50
N GLY A 90 14.37 -14.80 19.30
CA GLY A 90 13.63 -15.52 20.33
C GLY A 90 12.15 -15.11 20.48
N ALA A 91 11.66 -14.18 19.64
CA ALA A 91 10.24 -13.86 19.58
C ALA A 91 9.43 -14.99 18.92
N VAL A 92 8.25 -15.28 19.44
CA VAL A 92 7.31 -16.25 18.86
C VAL A 92 6.42 -15.54 17.84
N LEU A 93 6.39 -16.07 16.62
CA LEU A 93 5.55 -15.56 15.54
C LEU A 93 4.29 -16.43 15.43
N TYR A 94 3.12 -15.80 15.55
CA TYR A 94 1.81 -16.41 15.35
C TYR A 94 1.22 -15.96 14.03
N ASN A 95 0.88 -16.91 13.16
CA ASN A 95 0.17 -16.67 11.91
C ASN A 95 -1.33 -16.75 12.16
N GLY A 96 -2.03 -15.63 12.14
CA GLY A 96 -3.45 -15.58 12.36
C GLY A 96 -3.96 -14.17 12.65
N LYS A 97 -5.27 -14.03 12.69
CA LYS A 97 -5.94 -12.78 13.04
C LYS A 97 -5.99 -12.59 14.55
N GLY A 98 -5.38 -11.51 15.04
CA GLY A 98 -5.45 -11.11 16.44
C GLY A 98 -6.67 -10.27 16.73
N SER A 99 -7.40 -10.60 17.80
CA SER A 99 -8.52 -9.80 18.31
C SER A 99 -8.49 -9.75 19.85
N PHE A 100 -8.94 -8.65 20.44
CA PHE A 100 -8.99 -8.49 21.88
C PHE A 100 -10.17 -9.29 22.48
N LEU A 101 -9.89 -10.05 23.54
CA LEU A 101 -10.90 -10.63 24.45
C LEU A 101 -11.05 -9.77 25.71
N SER A 102 -9.98 -9.09 26.12
CA SER A 102 -9.95 -8.15 27.24
C SER A 102 -8.69 -7.27 27.14
N ASN A 103 -8.50 -6.33 28.08
CA ASN A 103 -7.35 -5.43 28.10
C ASN A 103 -5.98 -6.13 28.08
N LYS A 104 -5.90 -7.40 28.49
CA LYS A 104 -4.66 -8.18 28.60
C LYS A 104 -4.70 -9.50 27.82
N ARG A 105 -5.80 -9.80 27.13
CA ARG A 105 -5.96 -11.06 26.42
C ARG A 105 -6.28 -10.84 24.96
N VAL A 106 -5.52 -11.53 24.12
CA VAL A 106 -5.69 -11.53 22.66
C VAL A 106 -5.97 -12.96 22.22
N GLN A 107 -7.01 -13.13 21.43
CA GLN A 107 -7.28 -14.37 20.69
C GLN A 107 -6.57 -14.29 19.33
N VAL A 108 -5.90 -15.36 18.94
CA VAL A 108 -5.34 -15.55 17.61
C VAL A 108 -6.16 -16.61 16.90
N GLU A 109 -6.75 -16.27 15.77
CA GLU A 109 -7.47 -17.20 14.89
C GLU A 109 -6.56 -17.60 13.73
N ALA A 110 -6.16 -18.88 13.70
CA ALA A 110 -5.30 -19.49 12.69
C ALA A 110 -6.04 -20.65 12.01
N GLY A 111 -6.75 -20.36 10.93
CA GLY A 111 -7.65 -21.36 10.31
C GLY A 111 -8.77 -21.76 11.26
N ASN A 112 -8.84 -23.04 11.65
CA ASN A 112 -9.83 -23.56 12.60
C ASN A 112 -9.36 -23.49 14.08
N ASP A 113 -8.10 -23.14 14.29
CA ASP A 113 -7.52 -23.10 15.64
C ASP A 113 -7.72 -21.72 16.28
N ARG A 114 -7.98 -21.74 17.58
CA ARG A 114 -8.09 -20.54 18.41
C ARG A 114 -7.14 -20.64 19.59
N ILE A 115 -6.20 -19.70 19.65
CA ILE A 115 -5.19 -19.63 20.70
C ILE A 115 -5.43 -18.35 21.51
N VAL A 116 -5.44 -18.46 22.83
CA VAL A 116 -5.56 -17.26 23.70
C VAL A 116 -4.21 -16.97 24.35
N LEU A 117 -3.72 -15.77 24.12
CA LEU A 117 -2.49 -15.22 24.68
C LEU A 117 -2.83 -14.15 25.72
N GLU A 118 -2.06 -14.12 26.83
CA GLU A 118 -2.14 -13.08 27.85
C GLU A 118 -0.85 -12.27 27.85
N GLY A 119 -0.95 -10.95 27.68
CA GLY A 119 0.18 -10.04 27.60
C GLY A 119 0.18 -9.01 28.73
N GLU A 120 1.35 -8.77 29.30
CA GLU A 120 1.53 -7.66 30.22
C GLU A 120 1.40 -6.31 29.51
N THR A 121 1.99 -6.21 28.32
CA THR A 121 1.84 -5.09 27.39
C THR A 121 1.38 -5.57 26.04
N ILE A 122 0.43 -4.87 25.41
CA ILE A 122 -0.04 -5.18 24.05
C ILE A 122 0.15 -3.96 23.17
N VAL A 123 0.82 -4.14 22.03
CA VAL A 123 1.09 -3.08 21.06
C VAL A 123 0.26 -3.36 19.79
N ILE A 124 -0.56 -2.38 19.40
CA ILE A 124 -1.34 -2.38 18.18
C ILE A 124 -0.49 -1.77 17.07
N ASN A 125 -0.19 -2.55 16.03
CA ASN A 125 0.65 -2.15 14.88
C ASN A 125 0.05 -2.65 13.56
N THR A 126 -1.27 -2.58 13.46
CA THR A 126 -2.07 -3.17 12.37
C THR A 126 -2.03 -2.39 11.07
N GLY A 127 -1.48 -1.15 11.08
CA GLY A 127 -1.29 -0.34 9.89
C GLY A 127 -2.54 0.39 9.41
N ALA A 128 -2.65 0.56 8.11
CA ALA A 128 -3.72 1.31 7.45
C ALA A 128 -4.14 0.62 6.14
N VAL A 129 -5.33 0.92 5.67
CA VAL A 129 -5.90 0.49 4.40
C VAL A 129 -6.29 1.70 3.55
N SER A 130 -6.36 1.54 2.24
CA SER A 130 -6.87 2.56 1.33
C SER A 130 -8.32 2.91 1.65
N ASN A 131 -8.63 4.20 1.75
CA ASN A 131 -10.01 4.64 1.90
C ASN A 131 -10.78 4.46 0.59
N GLN A 132 -12.01 3.98 0.70
CA GLN A 132 -12.97 4.05 -0.39
C GLN A 132 -13.80 5.31 -0.24
N PHE A 133 -13.76 6.17 -1.25
CA PHE A 133 -14.59 7.37 -1.30
C PHE A 133 -15.92 7.07 -2.00
N PRO A 134 -16.99 7.79 -1.68
CA PRO A 134 -18.31 7.56 -2.25
C PRO A 134 -18.43 8.18 -3.67
N ILE A 135 -17.52 7.83 -4.56
CA ILE A 135 -17.60 8.18 -5.98
C ILE A 135 -18.46 7.11 -6.65
N PRO A 136 -19.56 7.49 -7.33
CA PRO A 136 -20.38 6.54 -8.08
C PRO A 136 -19.54 5.67 -9.01
N GLY A 137 -19.71 4.35 -8.93
CA GLY A 137 -19.01 3.37 -9.74
C GLY A 137 -17.58 3.01 -9.31
N LEU A 138 -16.97 3.68 -8.31
CA LEU A 138 -15.61 3.38 -7.87
C LEU A 138 -15.45 1.95 -7.36
N ALA A 139 -16.42 1.46 -6.60
CA ALA A 139 -16.37 0.11 -6.02
C ALA A 139 -16.78 -1.00 -6.99
N ASP A 140 -17.58 -0.67 -7.98
CA ASP A 140 -18.24 -1.66 -8.85
C ASP A 140 -17.59 -1.75 -10.23
N SER A 141 -16.82 -0.74 -10.65
CA SER A 141 -16.17 -0.73 -11.96
C SER A 141 -14.93 -1.62 -11.98
N ARG A 142 -14.76 -2.29 -13.12
CA ARG A 142 -13.57 -3.12 -13.39
C ARG A 142 -12.36 -2.24 -13.67
N HIS A 143 -11.16 -2.79 -13.46
CA HIS A 143 -9.87 -2.11 -13.67
C HIS A 143 -9.65 -0.88 -12.78
N VAL A 144 -10.40 -0.79 -11.69
CA VAL A 144 -10.16 0.17 -10.60
C VAL A 144 -9.29 -0.48 -9.53
N VAL A 145 -8.17 0.14 -9.22
CA VAL A 145 -7.15 -0.40 -8.31
C VAL A 145 -6.73 0.62 -7.26
N ASP A 146 -6.34 0.14 -6.09
CA ASP A 146 -5.63 0.94 -5.08
C ASP A 146 -4.10 0.81 -5.24
N SER A 147 -3.35 1.50 -4.37
CA SER A 147 -1.89 1.47 -4.36
C SER A 147 -1.27 0.10 -4.06
N THR A 148 -2.04 -0.84 -3.53
CA THR A 148 -1.62 -2.22 -3.29
C THR A 148 -1.86 -3.09 -4.53
N ALA A 149 -3.05 -3.00 -5.11
CA ALA A 149 -3.44 -3.82 -6.24
C ALA A 149 -2.64 -3.48 -7.52
N ILE A 150 -2.31 -2.20 -7.74
CA ILE A 150 -1.51 -1.77 -8.89
C ILE A 150 -0.11 -2.42 -8.92
N LEU A 151 0.47 -2.74 -7.76
CA LEU A 151 1.75 -3.43 -7.63
C LEU A 151 1.69 -4.91 -8.03
N SER A 152 0.51 -5.43 -8.35
CA SER A 152 0.27 -6.82 -8.71
C SER A 152 -0.31 -6.99 -10.13
N LEU A 153 -0.38 -5.90 -10.91
CA LEU A 153 -0.83 -5.96 -12.29
C LEU A 153 0.07 -6.91 -13.11
N LYS A 154 -0.55 -7.66 -14.02
CA LYS A 154 0.16 -8.61 -14.89
C LYS A 154 0.63 -7.96 -16.18
N GLU A 155 -0.08 -6.93 -16.62
CA GLU A 155 0.17 -6.23 -17.88
C GLU A 155 0.31 -4.74 -17.58
N GLN A 156 1.14 -4.06 -18.38
CA GLN A 156 1.29 -2.63 -18.31
C GLN A 156 0.02 -1.92 -18.79
N SER A 157 -0.49 -1.02 -17.98
CA SER A 157 -1.53 -0.09 -18.43
C SER A 157 -0.92 0.91 -19.41
N LYS A 158 -1.44 0.99 -20.63
CA LYS A 158 -1.00 1.99 -21.63
C LYS A 158 -1.58 3.37 -21.34
N ARG A 159 -2.80 3.42 -20.80
CA ARG A 159 -3.49 4.66 -20.42
C ARG A 159 -3.94 4.53 -18.97
N LEU A 160 -3.27 5.23 -18.07
CA LEU A 160 -3.51 5.19 -16.64
C LEU A 160 -4.16 6.50 -16.18
N ALA A 161 -5.34 6.38 -15.55
CA ALA A 161 -5.90 7.48 -14.76
C ALA A 161 -5.48 7.34 -13.30
N ILE A 162 -5.21 8.46 -12.64
CA ILE A 162 -4.92 8.51 -11.21
C ILE A 162 -5.84 9.55 -10.55
N ILE A 163 -6.55 9.16 -9.50
CA ILE A 163 -7.31 10.09 -8.65
C ILE A 163 -6.48 10.36 -7.40
N GLY A 164 -6.05 11.62 -7.24
CA GLY A 164 -5.27 12.12 -6.13
C GLY A 164 -3.83 12.50 -6.48
N GLY A 165 -3.53 13.79 -6.35
CA GLY A 165 -2.21 14.40 -6.56
C GLY A 165 -1.34 14.42 -5.31
N GLY A 166 -1.49 13.44 -4.41
CA GLY A 166 -0.65 13.22 -3.24
C GLY A 166 0.58 12.38 -3.54
N ASN A 167 1.44 12.14 -2.54
CA ASN A 167 2.72 11.42 -2.70
C ASN A 167 2.56 10.07 -3.42
N ILE A 168 1.56 9.26 -3.03
CA ILE A 168 1.35 7.93 -3.62
C ILE A 168 0.97 8.05 -5.10
N GLY A 169 -0.02 8.91 -5.43
CA GLY A 169 -0.46 9.11 -6.80
C GLY A 169 0.68 9.58 -7.71
N LEU A 170 1.50 10.53 -7.23
CA LEU A 170 2.61 11.08 -8.00
C LEU A 170 3.79 10.10 -8.16
N GLU A 171 4.09 9.25 -7.18
CA GLU A 171 5.07 8.18 -7.35
C GLU A 171 4.66 7.20 -8.46
N PHE A 172 3.38 6.79 -8.50
CA PHE A 172 2.87 5.95 -9.59
C PHE A 172 2.77 6.71 -10.92
N ALA A 173 2.44 8.00 -10.91
CA ALA A 173 2.43 8.82 -12.12
C ALA A 173 3.82 8.85 -12.78
N SER A 174 4.87 9.16 -12.02
CA SER A 174 6.25 9.13 -12.49
C SER A 174 6.67 7.74 -12.99
N LEU A 175 6.36 6.69 -12.22
CA LEU A 175 6.69 5.32 -12.57
C LEU A 175 6.11 4.92 -13.92
N TYR A 176 4.79 5.09 -14.10
CA TYR A 176 4.10 4.64 -15.31
C TYR A 176 4.44 5.52 -16.52
N ALA A 177 4.65 6.83 -16.33
CA ALA A 177 5.13 7.71 -17.40
C ALA A 177 6.50 7.27 -17.91
N LYS A 178 7.46 6.97 -17.02
CA LYS A 178 8.80 6.46 -17.37
C LYS A 178 8.75 5.08 -18.05
N LEU A 179 7.74 4.28 -17.76
CA LEU A 179 7.49 3.01 -18.46
C LEU A 179 6.79 3.21 -19.83
N GLY A 180 6.47 4.46 -20.22
CA GLY A 180 5.87 4.79 -21.51
C GLY A 180 4.33 4.78 -21.53
N SER A 181 3.67 4.76 -20.37
CA SER A 181 2.22 4.90 -20.28
C SER A 181 1.79 6.36 -20.44
N GLN A 182 0.63 6.60 -21.05
CA GLN A 182 -0.05 7.89 -20.97
C GLN A 182 -0.73 8.02 -19.60
N VAL A 183 -0.29 8.99 -18.81
CA VAL A 183 -0.76 9.17 -17.44
C VAL A 183 -1.54 10.47 -17.30
N VAL A 184 -2.73 10.37 -16.71
CA VAL A 184 -3.60 11.52 -16.37
C VAL A 184 -3.89 11.51 -14.89
N VAL A 185 -3.59 12.61 -14.20
CA VAL A 185 -3.85 12.79 -12.76
C VAL A 185 -5.00 13.76 -12.58
N TYR A 186 -6.04 13.33 -11.87
CA TYR A 186 -7.18 14.16 -11.43
C TYR A 186 -6.97 14.53 -9.97
N GLU A 187 -6.92 15.82 -9.68
CA GLU A 187 -6.79 16.36 -8.32
C GLU A 187 -7.89 17.40 -8.06
N ALA A 188 -8.68 17.15 -7.02
CA ALA A 188 -9.79 18.04 -6.66
C ALA A 188 -9.32 19.42 -6.14
N ALA A 189 -8.12 19.46 -5.54
CA ALA A 189 -7.50 20.70 -5.11
C ALA A 189 -6.89 21.47 -6.28
N PRO A 190 -6.65 22.80 -6.12
CA PRO A 190 -6.03 23.62 -7.15
C PRO A 190 -4.54 23.35 -7.36
N ALA A 191 -3.92 22.53 -6.51
CA ALA A 191 -2.51 22.15 -6.59
C ALA A 191 -2.30 20.72 -6.11
N ILE A 192 -1.28 20.03 -6.68
CA ILE A 192 -0.78 18.77 -6.15
C ILE A 192 -0.04 19.02 -4.82
N LEU A 193 0.17 17.95 -4.02
CA LEU A 193 0.97 18.03 -2.79
C LEU A 193 0.54 19.16 -1.83
N GLY A 194 -0.75 19.36 -1.65
CA GLY A 194 -1.32 20.52 -0.95
C GLY A 194 -0.90 20.73 0.52
N ARG A 195 -0.08 19.81 1.07
CA ARG A 195 0.52 19.94 2.42
C ARG A 195 1.99 20.39 2.38
N TYR A 196 2.55 20.58 1.18
CA TYR A 196 3.93 21.00 0.98
C TYR A 196 3.99 22.49 0.65
N GLU A 197 5.19 23.03 0.70
CA GLU A 197 5.46 24.40 0.27
C GLU A 197 5.12 24.54 -1.22
N PRO A 198 4.40 25.61 -1.64
CA PRO A 198 3.89 25.75 -3.01
C PRO A 198 4.96 25.68 -4.11
N THR A 199 6.15 26.25 -3.87
CA THR A 199 7.26 26.22 -4.84
C THR A 199 7.75 24.79 -5.09
N VAL A 200 7.79 23.94 -4.02
CA VAL A 200 8.17 22.53 -4.14
C VAL A 200 7.11 21.75 -4.92
N ALA A 201 5.83 22.00 -4.63
CA ALA A 201 4.72 21.36 -5.34
C ALA A 201 4.71 21.72 -6.84
N GLN A 202 4.95 23.00 -7.16
CA GLN A 202 5.02 23.48 -8.54
C GLN A 202 6.20 22.87 -9.29
N LEU A 203 7.38 22.79 -8.66
CA LEU A 203 8.57 22.18 -9.26
C LEU A 203 8.36 20.68 -9.50
N ALA A 204 7.77 19.97 -8.54
CA ALA A 204 7.43 18.55 -8.72
C ALA A 204 6.45 18.34 -9.88
N LYS A 205 5.46 19.24 -10.02
CA LYS A 205 4.51 19.19 -11.13
C LYS A 205 5.21 19.38 -12.47
N SER A 206 6.10 20.39 -12.60
CA SER A 206 6.81 20.65 -13.86
C SER A 206 7.66 19.46 -14.32
N TYR A 207 8.38 18.82 -13.40
CA TYR A 207 9.15 17.60 -13.74
C TYR A 207 8.27 16.44 -14.22
N LEU A 208 7.12 16.26 -13.60
CA LEU A 208 6.18 15.21 -14.03
C LEU A 208 5.54 15.55 -15.39
N GLU A 209 5.28 16.83 -15.67
CA GLU A 209 4.80 17.26 -16.98
C GLU A 209 5.88 17.10 -18.08
N GLU A 210 7.16 17.32 -17.77
CA GLU A 210 8.29 17.00 -18.65
C GLU A 210 8.38 15.49 -18.93
N ASP A 211 8.06 14.64 -17.95
CA ASP A 211 7.94 13.18 -18.11
C ASP A 211 6.65 12.75 -18.86
N GLY A 212 5.79 13.70 -19.28
CA GLY A 212 4.57 13.43 -20.06
C GLY A 212 3.30 13.20 -19.25
N VAL A 213 3.30 13.48 -17.95
CA VAL A 213 2.09 13.37 -17.10
C VAL A 213 1.17 14.57 -17.35
N THR A 214 -0.11 14.31 -17.57
CA THR A 214 -1.14 15.34 -17.70
C THR A 214 -1.86 15.54 -16.37
N PHE A 215 -2.05 16.78 -15.96
CA PHE A 215 -2.76 17.13 -14.72
C PHE A 215 -4.09 17.83 -15.01
N HIS A 216 -5.16 17.37 -14.37
CA HIS A 216 -6.44 18.06 -14.23
C HIS A 216 -6.57 18.49 -12.76
N LEU A 217 -6.24 19.75 -12.49
CA LEU A 217 -6.38 20.37 -11.15
C LEU A 217 -7.77 21.00 -10.99
N SER A 218 -8.24 21.18 -9.75
CA SER A 218 -9.61 21.59 -9.44
C SER A 218 -10.65 20.72 -10.16
N ALA A 219 -10.33 19.43 -10.33
CA ALA A 219 -11.11 18.46 -11.07
C ALA A 219 -11.55 17.32 -10.14
N SER A 220 -12.79 17.39 -9.70
CA SER A 220 -13.42 16.31 -8.94
C SER A 220 -13.95 15.26 -9.91
N VAL A 221 -13.62 14.00 -9.66
CA VAL A 221 -14.22 12.88 -10.39
C VAL A 221 -15.66 12.69 -9.92
N GLU A 222 -16.58 12.72 -10.87
CA GLU A 222 -18.03 12.70 -10.64
C GLU A 222 -18.59 11.27 -10.68
N GLU A 223 -18.07 10.45 -11.60
CA GLU A 223 -18.58 9.12 -11.88
C GLU A 223 -17.48 8.26 -12.53
N ILE A 224 -17.53 6.97 -12.26
CA ILE A 224 -16.69 5.94 -12.86
C ILE A 224 -17.63 4.85 -13.41
N SER A 225 -17.34 4.38 -14.63
CA SER A 225 -18.09 3.29 -15.26
C SER A 225 -17.18 2.46 -16.16
N ASN A 226 -17.70 1.44 -16.81
CA ASN A 226 -16.98 0.71 -17.86
C ASN A 226 -17.75 0.84 -19.18
N ASP A 227 -17.02 0.89 -20.29
CA ASP A 227 -17.59 0.82 -21.62
C ASP A 227 -17.74 -0.63 -22.11
N GLU A 228 -18.24 -0.79 -23.35
CA GLU A 228 -18.40 -2.11 -23.99
C GLU A 228 -17.06 -2.78 -24.32
N ALA A 229 -15.98 -2.00 -24.47
CA ALA A 229 -14.62 -2.49 -24.69
C ALA A 229 -13.87 -2.81 -23.40
N ASP A 230 -14.57 -2.85 -22.27
CA ASP A 230 -14.03 -3.13 -20.93
C ASP A 230 -13.03 -2.09 -20.40
N GLN A 231 -13.04 -0.87 -20.94
CA GLN A 231 -12.23 0.24 -20.46
C GLN A 231 -12.92 0.93 -19.28
N VAL A 232 -12.13 1.48 -18.36
CA VAL A 232 -12.67 2.31 -17.29
C VAL A 232 -12.87 3.74 -17.80
N LEU A 233 -14.10 4.23 -17.69
CA LEU A 233 -14.50 5.60 -18.01
C LEU A 233 -14.44 6.46 -16.76
N VAL A 234 -13.75 7.59 -16.84
CA VAL A 234 -13.64 8.59 -15.77
C VAL A 234 -14.31 9.86 -16.24
N LYS A 235 -15.38 10.26 -15.54
CA LYS A 235 -16.09 11.52 -15.75
C LYS A 235 -15.63 12.56 -14.73
N ALA A 236 -15.11 13.67 -15.23
CA ALA A 236 -14.67 14.79 -14.40
C ALA A 236 -14.93 16.11 -15.15
N ASN A 237 -15.44 17.13 -14.45
CA ASN A 237 -15.79 18.45 -15.02
C ASN A 237 -16.67 18.35 -16.29
N GLY A 238 -17.60 17.40 -16.32
CA GLY A 238 -18.50 17.17 -17.46
C GLY A 238 -17.88 16.43 -18.64
N GLU A 239 -16.58 16.14 -18.67
CA GLU A 239 -15.91 15.36 -19.71
C GLU A 239 -15.73 13.90 -19.25
N THR A 240 -15.86 12.96 -20.20
CA THR A 240 -15.60 11.52 -19.97
C THR A 240 -14.41 11.08 -20.80
N LYS A 241 -13.43 10.43 -20.15
CA LYS A 241 -12.26 9.84 -20.82
C LYS A 241 -12.12 8.37 -20.47
N ALA A 242 -11.64 7.57 -21.45
CA ALA A 242 -11.44 6.14 -21.31
C ALA A 242 -9.98 5.79 -21.01
N PHE A 243 -9.76 4.87 -20.06
CA PHE A 243 -8.45 4.39 -19.60
C PHE A 243 -8.44 2.87 -19.49
N ASP A 244 -7.26 2.27 -19.49
CA ASP A 244 -7.11 0.83 -19.30
C ASP A 244 -7.19 0.48 -17.80
N VAL A 245 -6.65 1.36 -16.92
CA VAL A 245 -6.66 1.21 -15.46
C VAL A 245 -6.89 2.56 -14.81
N LEU A 246 -7.61 2.56 -13.70
CA LEU A 246 -7.77 3.70 -12.79
C LEU A 246 -7.16 3.37 -11.43
N LEU A 247 -6.17 4.15 -11.00
CA LEU A 247 -5.63 4.13 -9.65
C LEU A 247 -6.33 5.19 -8.79
N TYR A 248 -6.91 4.77 -7.66
CA TYR A 248 -7.33 5.74 -6.64
C TYR A 248 -6.31 5.82 -5.50
N ALA A 249 -5.82 7.03 -5.22
CA ALA A 249 -4.76 7.32 -4.25
C ALA A 249 -5.09 8.54 -3.38
N MET A 250 -6.34 8.62 -2.91
CA MET A 250 -6.88 9.81 -2.25
C MET A 250 -6.56 9.89 -0.76
N ALA A 251 -6.61 8.80 -0.01
CA ALA A 251 -6.28 8.75 1.42
C ALA A 251 -6.20 7.32 1.94
N VAL A 252 -5.75 7.19 3.19
CA VAL A 252 -5.73 5.93 3.95
C VAL A 252 -6.48 6.06 5.27
N SER A 253 -7.08 4.96 5.74
CA SER A 253 -7.70 4.84 7.05
C SER A 253 -6.91 3.88 7.92
N TYR A 254 -6.77 4.21 9.19
CA TYR A 254 -6.14 3.30 10.15
C TYR A 254 -7.12 2.18 10.51
N THR A 255 -6.62 0.94 10.48
CA THR A 255 -7.40 -0.23 10.86
C THR A 255 -7.61 -0.25 12.36
N HIS A 256 -8.85 -0.28 12.79
CA HIS A 256 -9.23 -0.47 14.20
C HIS A 256 -9.47 -1.94 14.50
N LEU A 257 -9.01 -2.38 15.68
CA LEU A 257 -9.25 -3.72 16.22
C LEU A 257 -10.56 -3.67 17.03
N THR A 258 -11.67 -3.69 16.36
CA THR A 258 -12.99 -3.87 16.99
C THR A 258 -13.54 -5.24 16.71
#